data_7b13283c2cb6deeeed507c9955a97dbe
#
_entry.id   7b13283c2cb6deeeed507c9955a97dbe
#
_cell.length_a   1.000
_cell.length_b   1.000
_cell.length_c   1.000
_cell.angle_alpha   90.00
_cell.angle_beta   90.00
_cell.angle_gamma   90.00
#
_symmetry.space_group_name_H-M   'P 1'
#
loop_
_entity.id
_entity.type
_entity.pdbx_description
1 polymer ?
#
loop_
_entity_poly.entity_id
_entity_poly.type
_entity_poly.pdbx_seq_one_letter_code
_entity_poly.pdbx_strand_id
1 'polypeptide(L)'
;MSHDLNDTLIFVKVVEQGSFIAAANVLRLPKTTVSRKVQELETRLGAQLLHRTTRKLGLTEAGNVYYEHCQRIARELSEAASAVSQLHAGPRGWLRFTAPYSIGIDKIAPLLGEFHAQYPEIRVEMVLANDNLDLISGENDVALRIGSLPDSNLVARRLSTLRTQVYASPKYLARYGEPLHPDDLQHHRMLAMQKHRRGSGWAMTLQGTDGEHDYPINPILVANDPAALKG
;
A
#
# COMPACT_ATOMS: atom_id res chain seq x y z
N MET A 1 -4.46 6.03 35.20
CA MET A 1 -5.06 4.72 34.79
C MET A 1 -3.93 3.87 34.22
N SER A 2 -3.62 2.73 34.83
CA SER A 2 -2.58 1.83 34.32
C SER A 2 -3.16 1.07 33.12
N HIS A 3 -2.71 1.43 31.92
CA HIS A 3 -3.01 0.64 30.72
C HIS A 3 -2.13 -0.62 30.76
N ASP A 4 -2.75 -1.80 30.91
CA ASP A 4 -2.02 -3.06 30.79
C ASP A 4 -1.80 -3.32 29.28
N LEU A 5 -0.57 -3.08 28.84
CA LEU A 5 -0.17 -3.27 27.43
C LEU A 5 -0.37 -4.72 26.97
N ASN A 6 -0.27 -5.69 27.87
CA ASN A 6 -0.48 -7.09 27.55
C ASN A 6 -1.91 -7.37 27.08
N ASP A 7 -2.92 -6.77 27.73
CA ASP A 7 -4.31 -6.96 27.35
C ASP A 7 -4.57 -6.35 25.95
N THR A 8 -3.93 -5.22 25.66
CA THR A 8 -3.97 -4.58 24.35
C THR A 8 -3.36 -5.47 23.27
N LEU A 9 -2.18 -6.05 23.50
CA LEU A 9 -1.53 -6.95 22.57
C LEU A 9 -2.33 -8.25 22.34
N ILE A 10 -2.97 -8.76 23.39
CA ILE A 10 -3.89 -9.92 23.29
C ILE A 10 -5.09 -9.56 22.39
N PHE A 11 -5.69 -8.38 22.57
CA PHE A 11 -6.80 -7.92 21.72
C PHE A 11 -6.36 -7.83 20.24
N VAL A 12 -5.23 -7.19 19.96
CA VAL A 12 -4.66 -7.12 18.60
C VAL A 12 -4.53 -8.51 17.99
N LYS A 13 -3.98 -9.45 18.75
CA LYS A 13 -3.78 -10.83 18.27
C LYS A 13 -5.11 -11.55 18.02
N VAL A 14 -6.15 -11.30 18.80
CA VAL A 14 -7.51 -11.86 18.61
C VAL A 14 -8.11 -11.35 17.28
N VAL A 15 -7.93 -10.06 16.98
CA VAL A 15 -8.41 -9.46 15.72
C VAL A 15 -7.65 -10.01 14.53
N GLU A 16 -6.32 -10.05 14.57
CA GLU A 16 -5.46 -10.58 13.50
C GLU A 16 -5.80 -12.04 13.15
N GLN A 17 -6.06 -12.86 14.16
CA GLN A 17 -6.35 -14.27 13.97
C GLN A 17 -7.85 -14.54 13.64
N GLY A 18 -8.71 -13.54 13.74
CA GLY A 18 -10.16 -13.66 13.53
C GLY A 18 -10.84 -14.63 14.49
N SER A 19 -10.14 -15.10 15.54
CA SER A 19 -10.63 -16.13 16.45
C SER A 19 -9.91 -16.12 17.80
N PHE A 20 -10.68 -16.19 18.88
CA PHE A 20 -10.13 -16.36 20.24
C PHE A 20 -9.34 -17.65 20.39
N ILE A 21 -9.74 -18.73 19.71
CA ILE A 21 -9.04 -20.02 19.79
C ILE A 21 -7.70 -19.94 19.03
N ALA A 22 -7.71 -19.37 17.83
CA ALA A 22 -6.48 -19.22 17.05
C ALA A 22 -5.47 -18.29 17.76
N ALA A 23 -5.95 -17.16 18.32
CA ALA A 23 -5.13 -16.28 19.12
C ALA A 23 -4.56 -16.97 20.38
N ALA A 24 -5.36 -17.75 21.07
CA ALA A 24 -4.93 -18.52 22.25
C ALA A 24 -3.79 -19.49 21.91
N ASN A 25 -3.88 -20.19 20.78
CA ASN A 25 -2.84 -21.10 20.30
C ASN A 25 -1.54 -20.35 19.97
N VAL A 26 -1.63 -19.22 19.26
CA VAL A 26 -0.45 -18.39 18.92
C VAL A 26 0.20 -17.80 20.16
N LEU A 27 -0.60 -17.32 21.10
CA LEU A 27 -0.12 -16.74 22.36
C LEU A 27 0.32 -17.77 23.39
N ARG A 28 0.06 -19.06 23.16
CA ARG A 28 0.27 -20.16 24.12
C ARG A 28 -0.41 -19.90 25.46
N LEU A 29 -1.63 -19.35 25.42
CA LEU A 29 -2.46 -19.05 26.57
C LEU A 29 -3.76 -19.86 26.51
N PRO A 30 -4.40 -20.19 27.64
CA PRO A 30 -5.74 -20.75 27.65
C PRO A 30 -6.75 -19.78 27.01
N LYS A 31 -7.70 -20.31 26.22
CA LYS A 31 -8.76 -19.49 25.60
C LYS A 31 -9.54 -18.65 26.64
N THR A 32 -9.78 -19.22 27.82
CA THR A 32 -10.45 -18.53 28.93
C THR A 32 -9.67 -17.29 29.40
N THR A 33 -8.34 -17.39 29.43
CA THR A 33 -7.47 -16.26 29.76
C THR A 33 -7.54 -15.18 28.70
N VAL A 34 -7.43 -15.53 27.40
CA VAL A 34 -7.54 -14.58 26.29
C VAL A 34 -8.89 -13.87 26.32
N SER A 35 -10.00 -14.61 26.50
CA SER A 35 -11.34 -14.03 26.56
C SER A 35 -11.50 -13.08 27.76
N ARG A 36 -11.02 -13.48 28.94
CA ARG A 36 -11.06 -12.65 30.15
C ARG A 36 -10.27 -11.35 29.99
N LYS A 37 -9.07 -11.43 29.42
CA LYS A 37 -8.19 -10.27 29.19
C LYS A 37 -8.81 -9.25 28.24
N VAL A 38 -9.42 -9.70 27.14
CA VAL A 38 -10.17 -8.81 26.24
C VAL A 38 -11.37 -8.18 26.96
N GLN A 39 -12.09 -8.93 27.77
CA GLN A 39 -13.22 -8.41 28.54
C GLN A 39 -12.80 -7.38 29.59
N GLU A 40 -11.68 -7.59 30.29
CA GLU A 40 -11.09 -6.65 31.22
C GLU A 40 -10.67 -5.34 30.50
N LEU A 41 -10.12 -5.46 29.27
CA LEU A 41 -9.80 -4.31 28.43
C LEU A 41 -11.05 -3.51 28.04
N GLU A 42 -12.11 -4.18 27.55
CA GLU A 42 -13.40 -3.55 27.19
C GLU A 42 -14.02 -2.84 28.41
N THR A 43 -13.96 -3.46 29.59
CA THR A 43 -14.46 -2.88 30.83
C THR A 43 -13.68 -1.61 31.23
N ARG A 44 -12.35 -1.62 31.11
CA ARG A 44 -11.51 -0.44 31.40
C ARG A 44 -11.74 0.71 30.44
N LEU A 45 -11.97 0.41 29.17
CA LEU A 45 -12.24 1.40 28.13
C LEU A 45 -13.69 1.92 28.17
N GLY A 46 -14.58 1.22 28.89
CA GLY A 46 -16.01 1.54 28.94
C GLY A 46 -16.71 1.32 27.60
N ALA A 47 -16.13 0.53 26.70
CA ALA A 47 -16.65 0.29 25.36
C ALA A 47 -16.43 -1.17 24.94
N GLN A 48 -17.40 -1.75 24.23
CA GLN A 48 -17.20 -3.02 23.55
C GLN A 48 -16.37 -2.80 22.27
N LEU A 49 -15.31 -3.59 22.11
CA LEU A 49 -14.43 -3.55 20.94
C LEU A 49 -14.80 -4.60 19.91
N LEU A 50 -15.43 -5.70 20.34
CA LEU A 50 -15.76 -6.84 19.50
C LEU A 50 -17.26 -7.14 19.51
N HIS A 51 -17.83 -7.37 18.32
CA HIS A 51 -19.16 -7.96 18.20
C HIS A 51 -19.09 -9.46 18.52
N ARG A 52 -19.79 -9.85 19.57
CA ARG A 52 -19.89 -11.26 20.00
C ARG A 52 -21.06 -11.95 19.27
N THR A 53 -20.93 -12.18 17.96
CA THR A 53 -21.88 -13.06 17.27
C THR A 53 -21.30 -14.45 17.10
N THR A 54 -22.15 -15.48 17.14
CA THR A 54 -21.73 -16.90 17.09
C THR A 54 -21.14 -17.34 15.75
N ARG A 55 -21.14 -16.48 14.71
CA ARG A 55 -20.71 -16.84 13.36
C ARG A 55 -19.44 -16.16 12.88
N LYS A 56 -19.11 -14.94 13.34
CA LYS A 56 -17.88 -14.24 12.96
C LYS A 56 -17.47 -13.25 14.05
N LEU A 57 -16.18 -13.16 14.31
CA LEU A 57 -15.59 -12.09 15.09
C LEU A 57 -15.58 -10.83 14.23
N GLY A 58 -16.14 -9.74 14.71
CA GLY A 58 -16.14 -8.44 14.03
C GLY A 58 -15.74 -7.34 15.00
N LEU A 59 -15.13 -6.27 14.49
CA LEU A 59 -14.84 -5.07 15.26
C LEU A 59 -16.08 -4.19 15.34
N THR A 60 -16.31 -3.56 16.50
CA THR A 60 -17.21 -2.41 16.63
C THR A 60 -16.54 -1.15 16.07
N GLU A 61 -17.26 -0.03 15.97
CA GLU A 61 -16.66 1.27 15.62
C GLU A 61 -15.54 1.64 16.59
N ALA A 62 -15.79 1.54 17.89
CA ALA A 62 -14.77 1.74 18.94
C ALA A 62 -13.62 0.75 18.79
N GLY A 63 -13.91 -0.50 18.43
CA GLY A 63 -12.94 -1.54 18.15
C GLY A 63 -12.03 -1.23 17.00
N ASN A 64 -12.55 -0.70 15.90
CA ASN A 64 -11.76 -0.28 14.74
C ASN A 64 -10.79 0.85 15.11
N VAL A 65 -11.29 1.92 15.73
CA VAL A 65 -10.44 3.03 16.18
C VAL A 65 -9.35 2.55 17.13
N TYR A 66 -9.70 1.74 18.13
CA TYR A 66 -8.72 1.24 19.09
C TYR A 66 -7.70 0.30 18.45
N TYR A 67 -8.15 -0.57 17.53
CA TYR A 67 -7.28 -1.52 16.83
C TYR A 67 -6.21 -0.83 15.97
N GLU A 68 -6.57 0.20 15.21
CA GLU A 68 -5.63 0.99 14.41
C GLU A 68 -4.50 1.60 15.26
N HIS A 69 -4.84 2.13 16.43
CA HIS A 69 -3.83 2.65 17.35
C HIS A 69 -2.97 1.54 17.95
N CYS A 70 -3.58 0.42 18.34
CA CYS A 70 -2.88 -0.67 18.99
C CYS A 70 -1.96 -1.45 18.05
N GLN A 71 -2.31 -1.55 16.76
CA GLN A 71 -1.40 -2.12 15.75
C GLN A 71 -0.10 -1.33 15.66
N ARG A 72 -0.16 0.00 15.70
CA ARG A 72 1.05 0.83 15.67
C ARG A 72 1.93 0.58 16.89
N ILE A 73 1.34 0.54 18.07
CA ILE A 73 2.06 0.23 19.31
C ILE A 73 2.70 -1.16 19.27
N ALA A 74 1.97 -2.18 18.83
CA ALA A 74 2.48 -3.54 18.70
C ALA A 74 3.68 -3.61 17.75
N ARG A 75 3.64 -2.85 16.67
CA ARG A 75 4.72 -2.74 15.69
C ARG A 75 5.94 -2.06 16.29
N GLU A 76 5.79 -0.89 16.92
CA GLU A 76 6.87 -0.17 17.59
C GLU A 76 7.60 -1.05 18.61
N LEU A 77 6.86 -1.84 19.39
CA LEU A 77 7.45 -2.80 20.31
C LEU A 77 8.26 -3.90 19.61
N SER A 78 7.73 -4.41 18.48
CA SER A 78 8.43 -5.42 17.67
C SER A 78 9.70 -4.84 17.05
N GLU A 79 9.63 -3.61 16.54
CA GLU A 79 10.78 -2.88 15.99
C GLU A 79 11.86 -2.61 17.03
N ALA A 80 11.47 -2.18 18.24
CA ALA A 80 12.40 -1.99 19.35
C ALA A 80 13.11 -3.29 19.73
N ALA A 81 12.38 -4.41 19.83
CA ALA A 81 12.96 -5.72 20.10
C ALA A 81 13.89 -6.17 18.96
N SER A 82 13.51 -5.92 17.71
CA SER A 82 14.32 -6.21 16.53
C SER A 82 15.59 -5.36 16.49
N ALA A 83 15.50 -4.07 16.78
CA ALA A 83 16.66 -3.17 16.82
C ALA A 83 17.73 -3.66 17.83
N VAL A 84 17.31 -4.10 19.01
CA VAL A 84 18.22 -4.68 20.01
C VAL A 84 18.84 -5.99 19.50
N SER A 85 18.05 -6.85 18.85
CA SER A 85 18.57 -8.11 18.33
C SER A 85 19.48 -7.92 17.11
N GLN A 86 19.31 -6.85 16.34
CA GLN A 86 20.16 -6.46 15.20
C GLN A 86 21.57 -5.99 15.61
N LEU A 87 21.76 -5.58 16.88
CA LEU A 87 23.09 -5.24 17.37
C LEU A 87 24.06 -6.44 17.32
N HIS A 88 23.54 -7.67 17.20
CA HIS A 88 24.33 -8.91 17.22
C HIS A 88 24.06 -9.86 16.04
N ALA A 89 23.12 -9.54 15.15
CA ALA A 89 22.80 -10.37 13.99
C ALA A 89 22.48 -9.48 12.78
N GLY A 90 22.84 -9.94 11.58
CA GLY A 90 22.54 -9.23 10.33
C GLY A 90 21.04 -9.01 10.07
N PRO A 91 20.69 -8.30 8.98
CA PRO A 91 19.31 -8.01 8.63
C PRO A 91 18.47 -9.28 8.48
N ARG A 92 17.33 -9.37 9.18
CA ARG A 92 16.41 -10.53 9.17
C ARG A 92 14.96 -10.12 9.42
N GLY A 93 14.03 -10.99 9.04
CA GLY A 93 12.60 -10.78 9.26
C GLY A 93 11.84 -10.50 7.96
N TRP A 94 10.63 -9.97 8.07
CA TRP A 94 9.80 -9.59 6.93
C TRP A 94 10.07 -8.16 6.50
N LEU A 95 10.24 -7.97 5.18
CA LEU A 95 10.24 -6.68 4.50
C LEU A 95 8.98 -6.60 3.64
N ARG A 96 8.04 -5.76 4.04
CA ARG A 96 6.81 -5.49 3.30
C ARG A 96 7.02 -4.31 2.39
N PHE A 97 6.93 -4.57 1.11
CA PHE A 97 7.22 -3.60 0.08
C PHE A 97 6.03 -3.44 -0.87
N THR A 98 5.69 -2.19 -1.22
CA THR A 98 4.66 -1.93 -2.22
C THR A 98 5.18 -1.07 -3.37
N ALA A 99 4.77 -1.40 -4.60
CA ALA A 99 5.17 -0.70 -5.82
C ALA A 99 4.05 -0.68 -6.87
N PRO A 100 4.09 0.24 -7.83
CA PRO A 100 3.28 0.17 -9.04
C PRO A 100 3.55 -1.12 -9.82
N TYR A 101 2.51 -1.69 -10.44
CA TYR A 101 2.58 -2.98 -11.13
C TYR A 101 3.75 -3.06 -12.12
N SER A 102 3.83 -2.13 -13.07
CA SER A 102 4.86 -2.16 -14.12
C SER A 102 6.27 -2.05 -13.56
N ILE A 103 6.49 -1.20 -12.54
CA ILE A 103 7.82 -1.08 -11.91
C ILE A 103 8.13 -2.30 -11.06
N GLY A 104 7.18 -2.78 -10.29
CA GLY A 104 7.36 -3.96 -9.47
C GLY A 104 7.77 -5.19 -10.29
N ILE A 105 7.08 -5.43 -11.40
CA ILE A 105 7.35 -6.59 -12.28
C ILE A 105 8.65 -6.37 -13.08
N ASP A 106 8.78 -5.21 -13.76
CA ASP A 106 9.84 -5.03 -14.76
C ASP A 106 11.20 -4.64 -14.15
N LYS A 107 11.19 -4.02 -12.97
CA LYS A 107 12.41 -3.45 -12.35
C LYS A 107 12.77 -4.07 -11.01
N ILE A 108 11.79 -4.37 -10.15
CA ILE A 108 12.07 -4.86 -8.79
C ILE A 108 12.16 -6.38 -8.76
N ALA A 109 11.19 -7.09 -9.34
CA ALA A 109 11.17 -8.55 -9.29
C ALA A 109 12.47 -9.20 -9.80
N PRO A 110 13.12 -8.73 -10.89
CA PRO A 110 14.39 -9.27 -11.33
C PRO A 110 15.53 -9.11 -10.31
N LEU A 111 15.46 -8.14 -9.41
CA LEU A 111 16.50 -7.88 -8.40
C LEU A 111 16.32 -8.71 -7.13
N LEU A 112 15.15 -9.34 -6.93
CA LEU A 112 14.86 -10.07 -5.68
C LEU A 112 15.76 -11.27 -5.47
N GLY A 113 16.22 -11.92 -6.55
CA GLY A 113 17.16 -13.04 -6.45
C GLY A 113 18.51 -12.61 -5.88
N GLU A 114 19.08 -11.52 -6.39
CA GLU A 114 20.33 -10.95 -5.91
C GLU A 114 20.19 -10.41 -4.47
N PHE A 115 19.09 -9.71 -4.19
CA PHE A 115 18.78 -9.24 -2.86
C PHE A 115 18.71 -10.37 -1.84
N HIS A 116 18.02 -11.48 -2.18
CA HIS A 116 17.91 -12.63 -1.28
C HIS A 116 19.23 -13.36 -1.09
N ALA A 117 20.09 -13.42 -2.13
CA ALA A 117 21.44 -13.98 -2.00
C ALA A 117 22.30 -13.15 -1.03
N GLN A 118 22.14 -11.82 -1.01
CA GLN A 118 22.86 -10.92 -0.10
C GLN A 118 22.28 -10.92 1.32
N TYR A 119 20.96 -11.10 1.44
CA TYR A 119 20.23 -11.05 2.72
C TYR A 119 19.33 -12.28 2.89
N PRO A 120 19.88 -13.48 3.12
CA PRO A 120 19.12 -14.73 3.09
C PRO A 120 18.09 -14.88 4.22
N GLU A 121 18.23 -14.11 5.30
CA GLU A 121 17.30 -14.13 6.43
C GLU A 121 16.15 -13.10 6.28
N ILE A 122 16.16 -12.27 5.22
CA ILE A 122 15.04 -11.38 4.92
C ILE A 122 14.01 -12.11 4.06
N ARG A 123 12.76 -12.07 4.50
CA ARG A 123 11.60 -12.51 3.74
C ARG A 123 10.92 -11.28 3.15
N VAL A 124 10.61 -11.30 1.86
CA VAL A 124 9.99 -10.16 1.17
C VAL A 124 8.53 -10.48 0.89
N GLU A 125 7.64 -9.59 1.32
CA GLU A 125 6.25 -9.56 0.89
C GLU A 125 6.08 -8.33 -0.02
N MET A 126 5.78 -8.56 -1.31
CA MET A 126 5.64 -7.50 -2.29
C MET A 126 4.19 -7.39 -2.74
N VAL A 127 3.57 -6.24 -2.46
CA VAL A 127 2.21 -5.91 -2.90
C VAL A 127 2.27 -4.90 -4.03
N LEU A 128 1.74 -5.27 -5.20
CA LEU A 128 1.71 -4.39 -6.36
C LEU A 128 0.37 -3.66 -6.42
N ALA A 129 0.43 -2.33 -6.43
CA ALA A 129 -0.75 -1.47 -6.51
C ALA A 129 -0.40 -0.11 -7.09
N ASN A 130 -1.22 0.38 -8.03
CA ASN A 130 -1.05 1.71 -8.63
C ASN A 130 -1.76 2.81 -7.82
N ASP A 131 -2.73 2.45 -7.01
CA ASP A 131 -3.42 3.39 -6.13
C ASP A 131 -2.55 3.74 -4.93
N ASN A 132 -2.74 4.93 -4.39
CA ASN A 132 -2.16 5.31 -3.11
C ASN A 132 -2.89 4.50 -2.02
N LEU A 133 -2.52 3.22 -1.90
CA LEU A 133 -2.84 2.46 -0.71
C LEU A 133 -2.40 3.30 0.49
N ASP A 134 -3.21 3.29 1.51
CA ASP A 134 -2.96 4.06 2.73
C ASP A 134 -1.59 3.65 3.32
N LEU A 135 -0.54 4.38 2.90
CA LEU A 135 0.83 4.18 3.39
C LEU A 135 0.92 4.50 4.89
N ILE A 136 -0.09 5.20 5.41
CA ILE A 136 -0.19 5.63 6.80
C ILE A 136 -0.72 4.49 7.66
N SER A 137 -1.48 3.54 7.09
CA SER A 137 -1.99 2.35 7.83
C SER A 137 -0.86 1.49 8.41
N GLY A 138 0.37 1.72 7.92
CA GLY A 138 1.58 1.10 8.46
C GLY A 138 1.67 -0.40 8.14
N GLU A 139 1.00 -0.89 7.11
CA GLU A 139 1.11 -2.28 6.65
C GLU A 139 2.36 -2.52 5.81
N ASN A 140 3.02 -1.46 5.31
CA ASN A 140 4.20 -1.54 4.48
C ASN A 140 5.40 -0.83 5.12
N ASP A 141 6.57 -1.47 5.09
CA ASP A 141 7.84 -0.92 5.58
C ASP A 141 8.45 0.03 4.55
N VAL A 142 8.28 -0.29 3.26
CA VAL A 142 8.80 0.50 2.13
C VAL A 142 7.75 0.61 1.03
N ALA A 143 7.63 1.80 0.44
CA ALA A 143 6.77 2.02 -0.71
C ALA A 143 7.50 2.76 -1.83
N LEU A 144 7.44 2.22 -3.03
CA LEU A 144 7.83 2.93 -4.25
C LEU A 144 6.59 3.57 -4.86
N ARG A 145 6.68 4.86 -5.19
CA ARG A 145 5.56 5.59 -5.80
C ARG A 145 6.04 6.48 -6.94
N ILE A 146 5.15 6.77 -7.89
CA ILE A 146 5.38 7.66 -9.03
C ILE A 146 4.52 8.90 -8.87
N GLY A 147 5.11 10.08 -9.10
CA GLY A 147 4.44 11.37 -9.01
C GLY A 147 4.73 12.12 -7.73
N SER A 148 3.92 13.13 -7.43
CA SER A 148 3.99 13.88 -6.18
C SER A 148 3.38 13.06 -5.05
N LEU A 149 4.04 13.09 -3.91
CA LEU A 149 3.53 12.45 -2.69
C LEU A 149 2.76 13.51 -1.88
N PRO A 150 1.64 13.14 -1.24
CA PRO A 150 0.98 14.03 -0.30
C PRO A 150 1.87 14.28 0.91
N ASP A 151 1.66 15.40 1.58
CA ASP A 151 2.34 15.72 2.82
C ASP A 151 2.06 14.65 3.88
N SER A 152 3.13 14.13 4.45
CA SER A 152 3.06 13.08 5.48
C SER A 152 4.30 13.11 6.36
N ASN A 153 4.25 12.41 7.51
CA ASN A 153 5.40 12.24 8.39
C ASN A 153 6.38 11.14 7.91
N LEU A 154 6.18 10.60 6.71
CA LEU A 154 7.05 9.56 6.16
C LEU A 154 8.33 10.16 5.57
N VAL A 155 9.43 9.43 5.71
CA VAL A 155 10.70 9.81 5.07
C VAL A 155 10.64 9.42 3.60
N ALA A 156 10.78 10.39 2.70
CA ALA A 156 10.77 10.16 1.26
C ALA A 156 12.15 10.43 0.64
N ARG A 157 12.57 9.56 -0.27
CA ARG A 157 13.78 9.71 -1.08
C ARG A 157 13.44 9.62 -2.56
N ARG A 158 13.81 10.65 -3.32
CA ARG A 158 13.67 10.62 -4.78
C ARG A 158 14.74 9.70 -5.38
N LEU A 159 14.29 8.65 -6.08
CA LEU A 159 15.18 7.69 -6.72
C LEU A 159 15.52 8.10 -8.16
N SER A 160 14.52 8.58 -8.93
CA SER A 160 14.69 8.93 -10.33
C SER A 160 13.61 9.89 -10.80
N THR A 161 13.74 10.36 -12.04
CA THR A 161 12.71 11.09 -12.77
C THR A 161 12.29 10.26 -13.98
N LEU A 162 10.99 10.01 -14.09
CA LEU A 162 10.43 9.33 -15.25
C LEU A 162 9.94 10.38 -16.25
N ARG A 163 10.35 10.22 -17.51
CA ARG A 163 9.78 10.99 -18.63
C ARG A 163 8.67 10.17 -19.27
N THR A 164 7.49 10.75 -19.33
CA THR A 164 6.35 10.16 -20.04
C THR A 164 6.29 10.78 -21.44
N GLN A 165 6.08 9.95 -22.45
CA GLN A 165 5.92 10.40 -23.84
C GLN A 165 4.65 9.81 -24.43
N VAL A 166 4.09 10.49 -25.42
CA VAL A 166 2.98 9.96 -26.21
C VAL A 166 3.56 9.13 -27.36
N TYR A 167 3.01 7.94 -27.55
CA TYR A 167 3.45 7.01 -28.60
C TYR A 167 2.30 6.61 -29.47
N ALA A 168 2.59 6.36 -30.75
CA ALA A 168 1.66 5.73 -31.69
C ALA A 168 2.42 4.71 -32.56
N SER A 169 1.73 3.63 -32.93
CA SER A 169 2.33 2.67 -33.88
C SER A 169 2.41 3.25 -35.30
N PRO A 170 3.41 2.88 -36.10
CA PRO A 170 3.48 3.30 -37.49
C PRO A 170 2.21 2.96 -38.31
N LYS A 171 1.60 1.81 -38.01
CA LYS A 171 0.35 1.37 -38.65
C LYS A 171 -0.82 2.30 -38.31
N TYR A 172 -0.86 2.78 -37.06
CA TYR A 172 -1.87 3.75 -36.63
C TYR A 172 -1.69 5.08 -37.38
N LEU A 173 -0.47 5.62 -37.39
CA LEU A 173 -0.14 6.89 -38.04
C LEU A 173 -0.41 6.85 -39.55
N ALA A 174 -0.09 5.74 -40.22
CA ALA A 174 -0.39 5.55 -41.61
C ALA A 174 -1.89 5.59 -41.93
N ARG A 175 -2.74 5.20 -40.97
CA ARG A 175 -4.21 5.15 -41.15
C ARG A 175 -4.92 6.43 -40.73
N TYR A 176 -4.46 7.10 -39.66
CA TYR A 176 -5.15 8.21 -39.04
C TYR A 176 -4.39 9.54 -39.11
N GLY A 177 -3.20 9.56 -39.68
CA GLY A 177 -2.33 10.72 -39.74
C GLY A 177 -1.49 10.89 -38.45
N GLU A 178 -0.50 11.75 -38.55
CA GLU A 178 0.37 12.14 -37.44
C GLU A 178 -0.15 13.45 -36.83
N PRO A 179 -0.34 13.53 -35.50
CA PRO A 179 -0.66 14.78 -34.84
C PRO A 179 0.55 15.72 -34.93
N LEU A 180 0.38 16.90 -35.51
CA LEU A 180 1.43 17.92 -35.63
C LEU A 180 1.45 18.90 -34.45
N HIS A 181 0.31 19.02 -33.76
CA HIS A 181 0.16 19.86 -32.60
C HIS A 181 -0.53 19.07 -31.46
N PRO A 182 -0.23 19.36 -30.18
CA PRO A 182 -0.90 18.67 -29.06
C PRO A 182 -2.43 18.77 -29.08
N ASP A 183 -3.02 19.84 -29.61
CA ASP A 183 -4.47 19.97 -29.77
C ASP A 183 -5.08 18.94 -30.70
N ASP A 184 -4.29 18.37 -31.63
CA ASP A 184 -4.77 17.34 -32.55
C ASP A 184 -5.12 16.04 -31.81
N LEU A 185 -4.57 15.83 -30.59
CA LEU A 185 -4.82 14.63 -29.77
C LEU A 185 -6.31 14.40 -29.49
N GLN A 186 -7.13 15.45 -29.43
CA GLN A 186 -8.58 15.33 -29.25
C GLN A 186 -9.28 14.59 -30.41
N HIS A 187 -8.66 14.58 -31.60
CA HIS A 187 -9.18 13.95 -32.81
C HIS A 187 -8.62 12.53 -33.02
N HIS A 188 -7.66 12.13 -32.19
CA HIS A 188 -7.06 10.80 -32.20
C HIS A 188 -7.71 9.83 -31.22
N ARG A 189 -7.62 8.54 -31.53
CA ARG A 189 -8.04 7.46 -30.61
C ARG A 189 -6.98 7.27 -29.54
N MET A 190 -7.21 7.82 -28.36
CA MET A 190 -6.26 7.80 -27.28
C MET A 190 -6.46 6.58 -26.36
N LEU A 191 -5.37 6.04 -25.87
CA LEU A 191 -5.32 5.15 -24.72
C LEU A 191 -4.86 5.98 -23.52
N ALA A 192 -5.59 5.96 -22.41
CA ALA A 192 -5.34 6.86 -21.29
C ALA A 192 -5.22 6.11 -19.97
N MET A 193 -4.57 6.73 -19.01
CA MET A 193 -4.57 6.29 -17.63
C MET A 193 -5.63 7.05 -16.84
N GLN A 194 -6.13 6.47 -15.74
CA GLN A 194 -7.11 7.11 -14.87
C GLN A 194 -6.66 8.50 -14.37
N LYS A 195 -5.35 8.70 -14.17
CA LYS A 195 -4.78 10.00 -13.78
C LYS A 195 -5.03 11.14 -14.77
N HIS A 196 -5.41 10.83 -16.02
CA HIS A 196 -5.76 11.82 -17.04
C HIS A 196 -7.21 12.30 -16.95
N ARG A 197 -8.00 11.80 -15.99
CA ARG A 197 -9.37 12.26 -15.76
C ARG A 197 -9.37 13.67 -15.17
N ARG A 198 -10.19 14.55 -15.73
CA ARG A 198 -10.38 15.93 -15.28
C ARG A 198 -11.88 16.22 -15.17
N GLY A 199 -12.43 16.13 -13.96
CA GLY A 199 -13.87 16.26 -13.76
C GLY A 199 -14.67 15.26 -14.60
N SER A 200 -15.53 15.75 -15.49
CA SER A 200 -16.33 14.94 -16.42
C SER A 200 -15.61 14.59 -17.73
N GLY A 201 -14.42 15.17 -17.97
CA GLY A 201 -13.63 14.97 -19.20
C GLY A 201 -12.28 14.29 -18.96
N TRP A 202 -11.46 14.33 -20.01
CA TRP A 202 -10.11 13.75 -20.01
C TRP A 202 -9.13 14.74 -20.64
N ALA A 203 -7.97 14.91 -20.03
CA ALA A 203 -6.89 15.72 -20.58
C ALA A 203 -5.53 15.09 -20.29
N MET A 204 -4.59 15.29 -21.20
CA MET A 204 -3.20 14.91 -21.03
C MET A 204 -2.37 16.17 -20.78
N THR A 205 -1.64 16.18 -19.66
CA THR A 205 -0.71 17.26 -19.35
C THR A 205 0.59 17.01 -20.10
N LEU A 206 0.98 17.94 -20.96
CA LEU A 206 2.24 17.91 -21.70
C LEU A 206 3.11 19.11 -21.35
N GLN A 207 4.42 18.88 -21.29
CA GLN A 207 5.41 19.92 -21.03
C GLN A 207 5.76 20.65 -22.33
N GLY A 208 5.38 21.91 -22.43
CA GLY A 208 5.80 22.83 -23.48
C GLY A 208 7.04 23.64 -23.08
N THR A 209 7.45 24.56 -23.95
CA THR A 209 8.56 25.49 -23.71
C THR A 209 8.23 26.56 -22.68
N ASP A 210 6.96 26.88 -22.53
CA ASP A 210 6.37 27.89 -21.65
C ASP A 210 5.70 27.30 -20.40
N GLY A 211 5.77 25.97 -20.21
CA GLY A 211 5.23 25.30 -19.04
C GLY A 211 4.43 24.05 -19.36
N GLU A 212 3.70 23.57 -18.37
CA GLU A 212 2.79 22.43 -18.49
C GLU A 212 1.40 22.92 -18.92
N HIS A 213 0.83 22.25 -19.94
CA HIS A 213 -0.50 22.53 -20.45
C HIS A 213 -1.34 21.26 -20.53
N ASP A 214 -2.63 21.38 -20.20
CA ASP A 214 -3.60 20.31 -20.31
C ASP A 214 -4.27 20.35 -21.69
N TYR A 215 -4.12 19.25 -22.45
CA TYR A 215 -4.74 19.07 -23.77
C TYR A 215 -5.90 18.08 -23.69
N PRO A 216 -7.10 18.44 -24.15
CA PRO A 216 -8.26 17.53 -24.15
C PRO A 216 -7.97 16.28 -24.98
N ILE A 217 -8.42 15.14 -24.47
CA ILE A 217 -8.32 13.84 -25.19
C ILE A 217 -9.63 13.08 -25.13
N ASN A 218 -9.86 12.22 -26.11
CA ASN A 218 -11.01 11.31 -26.17
C ASN A 218 -10.54 9.86 -26.08
N PRO A 219 -10.37 9.30 -24.87
CA PRO A 219 -9.86 7.94 -24.73
C PRO A 219 -10.89 6.90 -25.14
N ILE A 220 -10.47 5.91 -25.91
CA ILE A 220 -11.25 4.72 -26.25
C ILE A 220 -11.01 3.56 -25.29
N LEU A 221 -9.93 3.63 -24.51
CA LEU A 221 -9.58 2.68 -23.46
C LEU A 221 -8.89 3.41 -22.31
N VAL A 222 -9.24 3.04 -21.12
CA VAL A 222 -8.64 3.58 -19.89
C VAL A 222 -8.18 2.42 -19.00
N ALA A 223 -6.95 2.50 -18.52
CA ALA A 223 -6.40 1.53 -17.57
C ALA A 223 -5.73 2.24 -16.41
N ASN A 224 -5.52 1.52 -15.32
CA ASN A 224 -4.77 2.00 -14.16
C ASN A 224 -3.28 1.66 -14.22
N ASP A 225 -2.84 0.86 -15.20
CA ASP A 225 -1.44 0.50 -15.41
C ASP A 225 -1.01 0.74 -16.86
N PRO A 226 0.16 1.36 -17.11
CA PRO A 226 0.65 1.62 -18.45
C PRO A 226 0.99 0.35 -19.24
N ALA A 227 1.27 -0.77 -18.57
CA ALA A 227 1.54 -2.03 -19.26
C ALA A 227 0.31 -2.54 -20.03
N ALA A 228 -0.89 -2.31 -19.50
CA ALA A 228 -2.15 -2.65 -20.17
C ALA A 228 -2.43 -1.82 -21.43
N LEU A 229 -1.70 -0.71 -21.62
CA LEU A 229 -1.85 0.19 -22.77
C LEU A 229 -0.82 -0.07 -23.89
N LYS A 230 0.10 -1.03 -23.70
CA LYS A 230 1.17 -1.35 -24.65
C LYS A 230 0.79 -2.44 -25.65
N GLY A 231 -0.45 -2.87 -25.68
CA GLY A 231 -0.95 -3.96 -26.52
C GLY A 231 -0.86 -3.70 -28.03
#